data_1961ae3f6b03e17ea294425c5eedb712
#
_entry.id   1961ae3f6b03e17ea294425c5eedb712
#
_cell.length_a   1.000
_cell.length_b   1.000
_cell.length_c   1.000
_cell.angle_alpha   90.00
_cell.angle_beta   90.00
_cell.angle_gamma   90.00
#
_symmetry.space_group_name_H-M   'P 1'
#
loop_
_entity.id
_entity.type
_entity.pdbx_description
1 polymer ?
#
loop_
_entity_poly.entity_id
_entity_poly.type
_entity_poly.pdbx_seq_one_letter_code
_entity_poly.pdbx_strand_id
1 'polypeptide(L)'
;MLELALVMAIVGLLSALATPLFLTYYQASRLRVAAEEVAAFVNQGRHLGIRENNGVCVHITSTAMHYHLGNCAGPRWVGPGTDPAGNIPVPQGITLATSDNPPVFNYLGAATPAASYTLRNSQDNRTLRVFVAASGRVSIGP
;
A
#
# COMPACT_ATOMS: atom_id res chain seq x y z
N MET A 1 13.86 38.27 -33.29
CA MET A 1 14.33 36.93 -33.68
C MET A 1 15.37 36.39 -32.69
N LEU A 2 16.42 37.16 -32.35
CA LEU A 2 17.47 36.79 -31.42
C LEU A 2 16.94 36.59 -29.97
N GLU A 3 16.01 37.43 -29.52
CA GLU A 3 15.36 37.35 -28.20
C GLU A 3 14.58 36.04 -28.04
N LEU A 4 13.86 35.61 -29.07
CA LEU A 4 13.08 34.37 -29.02
C LEU A 4 14.00 33.16 -28.96
N ALA A 5 15.12 33.17 -29.68
CA ALA A 5 16.13 32.13 -29.63
C ALA A 5 16.77 32.02 -28.23
N LEU A 6 17.04 33.19 -27.59
CA LEU A 6 17.60 33.22 -26.22
C LEU A 6 16.62 32.63 -25.20
N VAL A 7 15.34 32.99 -25.27
CA VAL A 7 14.30 32.47 -24.36
C VAL A 7 14.19 30.98 -24.53
N MET A 8 14.14 30.42 -25.73
CA MET A 8 14.07 29.01 -26.00
C MET A 8 15.30 28.26 -25.47
N ALA A 9 16.49 28.84 -25.57
CA ALA A 9 17.71 28.24 -25.00
C ALA A 9 17.66 28.15 -23.47
N ILE A 10 17.19 29.21 -22.80
CA ILE A 10 17.04 29.24 -21.34
C ILE A 10 16.00 28.22 -20.87
N VAL A 11 14.82 28.15 -21.51
CA VAL A 11 13.77 27.18 -21.19
C VAL A 11 14.27 25.76 -21.39
N GLY A 12 15.02 25.50 -22.46
CA GLY A 12 15.63 24.19 -22.72
C GLY A 12 16.59 23.76 -21.61
N LEU A 13 17.47 24.68 -21.17
CA LEU A 13 18.41 24.42 -20.07
C LEU A 13 17.68 24.15 -18.74
N LEU A 14 16.69 24.95 -18.39
CA LEU A 14 15.92 24.76 -17.15
C LEU A 14 15.14 23.44 -17.17
N SER A 15 14.54 23.08 -18.30
CA SER A 15 13.82 21.81 -18.45
C SER A 15 14.74 20.60 -18.31
N ALA A 16 15.95 20.67 -18.85
CA ALA A 16 16.93 19.58 -18.73
C ALA A 16 17.37 19.32 -17.29
N LEU A 17 17.48 20.36 -16.47
CA LEU A 17 17.83 20.24 -15.05
C LEU A 17 16.64 19.80 -14.16
N ALA A 18 15.42 20.21 -14.49
CA ALA A 18 14.23 19.94 -13.71
C ALA A 18 13.78 18.47 -13.84
N THR A 19 13.95 17.85 -14.99
CA THR A 19 13.43 16.50 -15.32
C THR A 19 13.92 15.42 -14.34
N PRO A 20 15.22 15.25 -14.03
CA PRO A 20 15.69 14.17 -13.16
C PRO A 20 15.19 14.35 -11.71
N LEU A 21 15.10 15.57 -11.23
CA LEU A 21 14.59 15.86 -9.88
C LEU A 21 13.11 15.52 -9.76
N PHE A 22 12.32 15.85 -10.77
CA PHE A 22 10.90 15.55 -10.80
C PHE A 22 10.63 14.04 -10.80
N LEU A 23 11.38 13.27 -11.59
CA LEU A 23 11.21 11.81 -11.67
C LEU A 23 11.50 11.13 -10.33
N THR A 24 12.57 11.52 -9.64
CA THR A 24 12.90 10.93 -8.33
C THR A 24 11.86 11.25 -7.26
N TYR A 25 11.36 12.49 -7.25
CA TYR A 25 10.29 12.90 -6.35
C TYR A 25 8.98 12.15 -6.64
N TYR A 26 8.61 12.03 -7.92
CA TYR A 26 7.41 11.32 -8.34
C TYR A 26 7.43 9.85 -7.92
N GLN A 27 8.56 9.17 -8.09
CA GLN A 27 8.71 7.76 -7.69
C GLN A 27 8.61 7.59 -6.18
N ALA A 28 9.23 8.46 -5.39
CA ALA A 28 9.14 8.44 -3.94
C ALA A 28 7.71 8.69 -3.45
N SER A 29 7.00 9.64 -4.08
CA SER A 29 5.60 9.93 -3.78
C SER A 29 4.68 8.74 -4.07
N ARG A 30 4.87 8.06 -5.21
CA ARG A 30 4.10 6.86 -5.56
C ARG A 30 4.26 5.74 -4.54
N LEU A 31 5.49 5.48 -4.08
CA LEU A 31 5.74 4.46 -3.07
C LEU A 31 5.05 4.81 -1.74
N ARG A 32 5.08 6.08 -1.35
CA ARG A 32 4.42 6.54 -0.13
C ARG A 32 2.89 6.41 -0.21
N VAL A 33 2.28 6.83 -1.32
CA VAL A 33 0.83 6.69 -1.56
C VAL A 33 0.43 5.21 -1.52
N ALA A 34 1.19 4.33 -2.14
CA ALA A 34 0.93 2.89 -2.08
C ALA A 34 1.03 2.33 -0.66
N ALA A 35 1.99 2.80 0.16
CA ALA A 35 2.09 2.40 1.56
C ALA A 35 0.90 2.89 2.40
N GLU A 36 0.42 4.11 2.14
CA GLU A 36 -0.78 4.67 2.77
C GLU A 36 -2.04 3.89 2.36
N GLU A 37 -2.15 3.47 1.10
CA GLU A 37 -3.25 2.64 0.60
C GLU A 37 -3.26 1.25 1.27
N VAL A 38 -2.10 0.59 1.39
CA VAL A 38 -1.98 -0.69 2.11
C VAL A 38 -2.28 -0.51 3.60
N ALA A 39 -1.82 0.56 4.23
CA ALA A 39 -2.13 0.86 5.63
C ALA A 39 -3.63 1.12 5.85
N ALA A 40 -4.28 1.82 4.92
CA ALA A 40 -5.72 2.04 4.93
C ALA A 40 -6.48 0.71 4.78
N PHE A 41 -6.04 -0.16 3.86
CA PHE A 41 -6.61 -1.49 3.68
C PHE A 41 -6.52 -2.33 4.97
N VAL A 42 -5.36 -2.36 5.63
CA VAL A 42 -5.17 -3.06 6.90
C VAL A 42 -6.08 -2.50 8.00
N ASN A 43 -6.19 -1.17 8.11
CA ASN A 43 -7.08 -0.52 9.07
C ASN A 43 -8.56 -0.83 8.78
N GLN A 44 -8.95 -0.91 7.51
CA GLN A 44 -10.30 -1.32 7.12
C GLN A 44 -10.60 -2.76 7.56
N GLY A 45 -9.64 -3.69 7.44
CA GLY A 45 -9.75 -5.05 7.97
C GLY A 45 -9.97 -5.08 9.48
N ARG A 46 -9.26 -4.21 10.23
CA ARG A 46 -9.47 -4.03 11.66
C ARG A 46 -10.89 -3.54 11.98
N HIS A 47 -11.37 -2.52 11.28
CA HIS A 47 -12.73 -2.00 11.47
C HIS A 47 -13.80 -3.03 11.10
N LEU A 48 -13.52 -3.84 10.08
CA LEU A 48 -14.40 -4.95 9.69
C LEU A 48 -14.53 -5.97 10.82
N GLY A 49 -13.41 -6.37 11.44
CA GLY A 49 -13.41 -7.28 12.59
C GLY A 49 -14.23 -6.78 13.78
N ILE A 50 -14.10 -5.49 14.09
CA ILE A 50 -14.87 -4.84 15.16
C ILE A 50 -16.37 -4.79 14.79
N ARG A 51 -16.71 -4.44 13.55
CA ARG A 51 -18.10 -4.30 13.09
C ARG A 51 -18.83 -5.63 13.03
N GLU A 52 -18.17 -6.67 12.49
CA GLU A 52 -18.73 -8.02 12.38
C GLU A 52 -18.68 -8.79 13.71
N ASN A 53 -18.07 -8.21 14.76
CA ASN A 53 -17.83 -8.87 16.06
C ASN A 53 -17.17 -10.25 15.89
N ASN A 54 -16.26 -10.36 14.92
CA ASN A 54 -15.63 -11.62 14.54
C ASN A 54 -14.15 -11.41 14.18
N GLY A 55 -13.39 -12.50 14.05
CA GLY A 55 -12.04 -12.43 13.52
C GLY A 55 -12.05 -12.02 12.04
N VAL A 56 -11.08 -11.20 11.62
CA VAL A 56 -10.86 -10.89 10.20
C VAL A 56 -9.37 -11.04 9.89
N CYS A 57 -9.07 -11.98 8.99
CA CYS A 57 -7.72 -12.14 8.46
C CYS A 57 -7.51 -11.19 7.30
N VAL A 58 -6.43 -10.42 7.37
CA VAL A 58 -5.99 -9.52 6.31
C VAL A 58 -4.93 -10.22 5.48
N HIS A 59 -5.32 -10.72 4.32
CA HIS A 59 -4.43 -11.46 3.45
C HIS A 59 -4.03 -10.59 2.25
N ILE A 60 -2.72 -10.39 2.10
CA ILE A 60 -2.13 -9.62 1.00
C ILE A 60 -1.21 -10.55 0.22
N THR A 61 -1.44 -10.66 -1.08
CA THR A 61 -0.58 -11.38 -2.02
C THR A 61 0.14 -10.39 -2.94
N SER A 62 1.01 -10.88 -3.79
CA SER A 62 1.70 -10.03 -4.78
C SER A 62 0.75 -9.41 -5.81
N THR A 63 -0.46 -9.95 -5.98
CA THR A 63 -1.42 -9.56 -7.03
C THR A 63 -2.73 -8.99 -6.51
N ALA A 64 -3.13 -9.35 -5.29
CA ALA A 64 -4.42 -8.96 -4.72
C ALA A 64 -4.37 -8.88 -3.19
N MET A 65 -5.24 -8.04 -2.66
CA MET A 65 -5.52 -7.90 -1.24
C MET A 65 -6.94 -8.37 -0.97
N HIS A 66 -7.18 -9.12 0.10
CA HIS A 66 -8.53 -9.59 0.45
C HIS A 66 -8.67 -9.88 1.95
N TYR A 67 -9.91 -9.93 2.41
CA TYR A 67 -10.25 -10.28 3.78
C TYR A 67 -10.88 -11.66 3.85
N HIS A 68 -10.59 -12.40 4.92
CA HIS A 68 -11.29 -13.62 5.29
C HIS A 68 -11.97 -13.43 6.63
N LEU A 69 -13.21 -13.91 6.76
CA LEU A 69 -13.96 -13.85 8.00
C LEU A 69 -13.61 -15.04 8.92
N GLY A 70 -13.44 -14.75 10.20
CA GLY A 70 -13.08 -15.73 11.21
C GLY A 70 -11.57 -15.94 11.30
N ASN A 71 -10.99 -16.60 10.32
CA ASN A 71 -9.55 -16.89 10.21
C ASN A 71 -9.10 -16.85 8.75
N CYS A 72 -7.80 -17.08 8.49
CA CYS A 72 -7.25 -16.99 7.13
C CYS A 72 -7.68 -18.11 6.18
N ALA A 73 -8.35 -19.14 6.67
CA ALA A 73 -8.99 -20.20 5.86
C ALA A 73 -10.52 -20.01 5.74
N GLY A 74 -11.07 -18.95 6.35
CA GLY A 74 -12.49 -18.65 6.34
C GLY A 74 -12.99 -18.16 4.98
N PRO A 75 -14.31 -17.90 4.88
CA PRO A 75 -14.89 -17.37 3.65
C PRO A 75 -14.34 -15.96 3.35
N ARG A 76 -14.15 -15.66 2.07
CA ARG A 76 -13.78 -14.32 1.62
C ARG A 76 -14.92 -13.34 1.86
N TRP A 77 -14.57 -12.20 2.38
CA TRP A 77 -15.51 -11.10 2.51
C TRP A 77 -15.67 -10.37 1.16
N VAL A 78 -16.91 -10.18 0.74
CA VAL A 78 -17.26 -9.42 -0.45
C VAL A 78 -18.10 -8.21 -0.03
N GLY A 79 -17.66 -7.02 -0.40
CA GLY A 79 -18.34 -5.78 0.01
C GLY A 79 -17.85 -4.57 -0.77
N PRO A 80 -18.18 -3.36 -0.31
CA PRO A 80 -17.80 -2.13 -1.00
C PRO A 80 -16.28 -2.06 -1.24
N GLY A 81 -15.88 -1.80 -2.50
CA GLY A 81 -14.49 -1.68 -2.91
C GLY A 81 -13.82 -2.98 -3.33
N THR A 82 -14.51 -4.14 -3.24
CA THR A 82 -13.99 -5.42 -3.73
C THR A 82 -14.61 -5.80 -5.07
N ASP A 83 -13.92 -6.65 -5.82
CA ASP A 83 -14.48 -7.33 -6.96
C ASP A 83 -15.49 -8.43 -6.52
N PRO A 84 -16.23 -9.09 -7.45
CA PRO A 84 -17.15 -10.18 -7.10
C PRO A 84 -16.49 -11.39 -6.41
N ALA A 85 -15.17 -11.53 -6.50
CA ALA A 85 -14.38 -12.57 -5.84
C ALA A 85 -13.80 -12.10 -4.49
N GLY A 86 -14.09 -10.86 -4.06
CA GLY A 86 -13.61 -10.29 -2.81
C GLY A 86 -12.18 -9.76 -2.86
N ASN A 87 -11.62 -9.52 -4.06
CA ASN A 87 -10.26 -9.00 -4.18
C ASN A 87 -10.27 -7.47 -4.36
N ILE A 88 -9.21 -6.85 -3.85
CA ILE A 88 -8.84 -5.47 -4.11
C ILE A 88 -7.48 -5.49 -4.83
N PRO A 89 -7.33 -4.78 -5.96
CA PRO A 89 -6.08 -4.81 -6.71
C PRO A 89 -4.93 -4.17 -5.93
N VAL A 90 -3.73 -4.70 -6.10
CA VAL A 90 -2.50 -4.10 -5.57
C VAL A 90 -2.14 -2.85 -6.37
N PRO A 91 -1.61 -1.78 -5.74
CA PRO A 91 -1.16 -0.59 -6.43
C PRO A 91 -0.16 -0.91 -7.56
N GLN A 92 -0.39 -0.31 -8.74
CA GLN A 92 0.43 -0.59 -9.93
C GLN A 92 1.88 -0.13 -9.76
N GLY A 93 2.82 -0.96 -10.23
CA GLY A 93 4.26 -0.67 -10.18
C GLY A 93 4.90 -0.87 -8.81
N ILE A 94 4.16 -1.43 -7.86
CA ILE A 94 4.65 -1.80 -6.53
C ILE A 94 4.59 -3.32 -6.37
N THR A 95 5.67 -3.91 -5.90
CA THR A 95 5.69 -5.31 -5.48
C THR A 95 5.52 -5.38 -3.97
N LEU A 96 4.60 -6.22 -3.53
CA LEU A 96 4.32 -6.49 -2.12
C LEU A 96 4.97 -7.81 -1.72
N ALA A 97 5.81 -7.75 -0.69
CA ALA A 97 6.27 -8.92 0.03
C ALA A 97 5.55 -8.97 1.39
N THR A 98 4.91 -10.08 1.65
CA THR A 98 4.13 -10.30 2.88
C THR A 98 4.97 -11.03 3.92
N SER A 99 4.65 -10.85 5.20
CA SER A 99 5.09 -11.80 6.23
C SER A 99 4.39 -13.15 6.01
N ASP A 100 5.06 -14.24 6.35
CA ASP A 100 4.55 -15.61 6.16
C ASP A 100 3.23 -15.89 6.91
N ASN A 101 2.92 -15.08 7.94
CA ASN A 101 1.70 -15.18 8.74
C ASN A 101 0.87 -13.89 8.65
N PRO A 102 -0.23 -13.90 7.88
CA PRO A 102 -1.14 -12.76 7.82
C PRO A 102 -1.82 -12.50 9.17
N PRO A 103 -2.00 -11.24 9.58
CA PRO A 103 -2.62 -10.89 10.85
C PRO A 103 -4.12 -11.15 10.83
N VAL A 104 -4.62 -11.69 11.92
CA VAL A 104 -6.06 -11.80 12.20
C VAL A 104 -6.41 -10.74 13.24
N PHE A 105 -7.27 -9.82 12.88
CA PHE A 105 -7.84 -8.85 13.80
C PHE A 105 -9.03 -9.46 14.53
N ASN A 106 -9.04 -9.36 15.85
CA ASN A 106 -10.18 -9.78 16.66
C ASN A 106 -11.24 -8.67 16.76
N TYR A 107 -12.36 -8.97 17.41
CA TYR A 107 -13.47 -8.03 17.62
C TYR A 107 -13.10 -6.78 18.48
N LEU A 108 -11.98 -6.81 19.19
CA LEU A 108 -11.43 -5.67 19.93
C LEU A 108 -10.44 -4.84 19.08
N GLY A 109 -10.13 -5.31 17.87
CA GLY A 109 -9.20 -4.66 16.97
C GLY A 109 -7.73 -4.94 17.25
N ALA A 110 -7.39 -5.91 18.10
CA ALA A 110 -6.04 -6.41 18.29
C ALA A 110 -5.70 -7.41 17.17
N ALA A 111 -4.44 -7.42 16.75
CA ALA A 111 -3.93 -8.28 15.67
C ALA A 111 -3.09 -9.42 16.21
N THR A 112 -3.29 -10.63 15.71
CA THR A 112 -2.49 -11.80 16.07
C THR A 112 -2.23 -12.63 14.80
N PRO A 113 -0.96 -12.89 14.45
CA PRO A 113 0.26 -12.29 14.99
C PRO A 113 0.47 -10.84 14.56
N ALA A 114 1.45 -10.15 15.13
CA ALA A 114 1.97 -8.92 14.56
C ALA A 114 2.58 -9.23 13.18
N ALA A 115 2.42 -8.32 12.22
CA ALA A 115 2.82 -8.55 10.84
C ALA A 115 3.53 -7.33 10.24
N SER A 116 4.26 -7.54 9.16
CA SER A 116 4.83 -6.47 8.37
C SER A 116 4.68 -6.75 6.88
N TYR A 117 4.37 -5.70 6.13
CA TYR A 117 4.27 -5.76 4.67
C TYR A 117 5.34 -4.85 4.09
N THR A 118 6.20 -5.41 3.25
CA THR A 118 7.25 -4.65 2.56
C THR A 118 6.80 -4.30 1.15
N LEU A 119 6.71 -3.01 0.88
CA LEU A 119 6.41 -2.48 -0.44
C LEU A 119 7.73 -2.11 -1.11
N ARG A 120 7.90 -2.53 -2.35
CA ARG A 120 9.06 -2.19 -3.18
C ARG A 120 8.60 -1.57 -4.48
N ASN A 121 9.12 -0.41 -4.80
CA ASN A 121 8.93 0.19 -6.10
C ASN A 121 9.79 -0.54 -7.13
N SER A 122 9.17 -1.02 -8.22
CA SER A 122 9.85 -1.75 -9.28
C SER A 122 10.81 -0.89 -10.13
N GLN A 123 10.69 0.43 -10.07
CA GLN A 123 11.50 1.37 -10.87
C GLN A 123 12.83 1.74 -10.22
N ASP A 124 12.83 2.05 -8.91
CA ASP A 124 14.00 2.55 -8.18
C ASP A 124 14.45 1.63 -7.04
N ASN A 125 13.76 0.51 -6.85
CA ASN A 125 14.01 -0.49 -5.80
C ASN A 125 13.91 0.04 -4.36
N ARG A 126 13.39 1.25 -4.15
CA ARG A 126 13.11 1.77 -2.82
C ARG A 126 12.03 0.96 -2.14
N THR A 127 12.15 0.83 -0.82
CA THR A 127 11.23 0.07 0.01
C THR A 127 10.63 0.92 1.11
N LEU A 128 9.37 0.66 1.43
CA LEU A 128 8.68 1.09 2.65
C LEU A 128 8.01 -0.10 3.29
N ARG A 129 7.82 -0.05 4.59
CA ARG A 129 7.15 -1.12 5.34
C ARG A 129 5.91 -0.58 6.04
N VAL A 130 4.88 -1.40 6.03
CA VAL A 130 3.67 -1.19 6.84
C VAL A 130 3.71 -2.20 7.96
N PHE A 131 3.81 -1.72 9.19
CA PHE A 131 3.88 -2.55 10.40
C PHE A 131 2.50 -2.61 11.05
N VAL A 132 2.11 -3.80 11.45
CA VAL A 132 0.90 -4.08 12.23
C VAL A 132 1.33 -4.60 13.59
N ALA A 133 1.17 -3.78 14.63
CA ALA A 133 1.47 -4.19 15.98
C ALA A 133 0.38 -5.13 16.55
N ALA A 134 0.69 -5.93 17.56
CA ALA A 134 -0.28 -6.78 18.23
C ALA A 134 -1.48 -6.01 18.84
N SER A 135 -1.30 -4.74 19.18
CA SER A 135 -2.40 -3.83 19.58
C SER A 135 -3.34 -3.46 18.43
N GLY A 136 -3.05 -3.87 17.20
CA GLY A 136 -3.78 -3.47 15.99
C GLY A 136 -3.40 -2.10 15.46
N ARG A 137 -2.36 -1.43 16.01
CA ARG A 137 -1.86 -0.17 15.48
C ARG A 137 -1.10 -0.43 14.17
N VAL A 138 -1.45 0.33 13.13
CA VAL A 138 -0.75 0.31 11.84
C VAL A 138 0.15 1.53 11.76
N SER A 139 1.39 1.34 11.31
CA SER A 139 2.38 2.40 11.11
C SER A 139 3.22 2.15 9.85
N ILE A 140 3.67 3.24 9.21
CA ILE A 140 4.53 3.19 8.02
C ILE A 140 5.94 3.61 8.45
N GLY A 141 6.94 2.86 8.02
CA GLY A 141 8.34 3.15 8.29
C GLY A 141 9.26 2.70 7.15
N PRO A 142 10.53 3.07 7.19
CA PRO A 142 11.54 2.63 6.23
C PRO A 142 11.86 1.14 6.37
#